data_db9e1f053aa156b8ff2a9f6267b9ed0c
#
_entry.id   db9e1f053aa156b8ff2a9f6267b9ed0c
#
_cell.length_a   1.000
_cell.length_b   1.000
_cell.length_c   1.000
_cell.angle_alpha   90.00
_cell.angle_beta   90.00
_cell.angle_gamma   90.00
#
_symmetry.space_group_name_H-M   'P 1'
#
loop_
_entity.id
_entity.type
_entity.pdbx_description
1 polymer ?
#
loop_
_entity_poly.entity_id
_entity_poly.type
_entity_poly.pdbx_seq_one_letter_code
_entity_poly.pdbx_strand_id
1 'polypeptide(L)'
;MMAFKFLRSGRVGPFSRFQWPEPGVWVYASRDLLACRRGIHACRPIDLPWWLADELWEIELDGYGQPDEHKIIAPAGRLGAQLEGWTPACAQAYADACAWRARERAVQALTHAGYQHEAHQLATCPTLDDVLVATRKLADDIPETRISVTIAGDGAVRALTGAPPTAAYIAAHAAMRLDGAAGYAAERAWQSHWLAERLGLRVDH
;
A
#
# COMPACT_ATOMS: atom_id res chain seq x y z
N MET A 1 8.06 -22.98 2.74
CA MET A 1 7.79 -21.75 3.54
C MET A 1 6.53 -21.10 3.00
N MET A 2 5.62 -20.69 3.90
CA MET A 2 4.40 -19.96 3.50
C MET A 2 4.67 -18.46 3.37
N ALA A 3 4.12 -17.86 2.33
CA ALA A 3 4.20 -16.43 2.04
C ALA A 3 2.92 -16.00 1.29
N PHE A 4 2.89 -14.76 0.78
CA PHE A 4 1.73 -14.20 0.08
C PHE A 4 2.12 -13.67 -1.29
N LYS A 5 1.14 -13.63 -2.19
CA LYS A 5 1.35 -13.15 -3.54
C LYS A 5 0.14 -12.40 -4.06
N PHE A 6 0.36 -11.15 -4.44
CA PHE A 6 -0.64 -10.39 -5.19
C PHE A 6 -0.58 -10.73 -6.69
N LEU A 7 -1.74 -10.92 -7.27
CA LEU A 7 -1.94 -11.18 -8.69
C LEU A 7 -3.05 -10.26 -9.24
N ARG A 8 -3.03 -10.04 -10.54
CA ARG A 8 -4.18 -9.48 -11.26
C ARG A 8 -5.25 -10.55 -11.39
N SER A 9 -6.47 -10.11 -11.70
CA SER A 9 -7.61 -11.00 -11.93
C SER A 9 -7.27 -12.15 -12.88
N GLY A 10 -7.67 -13.36 -12.50
CA GLY A 10 -7.37 -14.60 -13.22
C GLY A 10 -5.95 -15.11 -12.97
N ARG A 11 -5.35 -14.83 -11.84
CA ARG A 11 -4.02 -15.30 -11.44
C ARG A 11 -2.88 -14.83 -12.34
N VAL A 12 -2.94 -13.62 -12.85
CA VAL A 12 -1.90 -13.06 -13.73
C VAL A 12 -0.88 -12.26 -12.93
N GLY A 13 0.40 -12.53 -13.11
CA GLY A 13 1.48 -11.77 -12.50
C GLY A 13 1.46 -10.29 -12.92
N PRO A 14 1.40 -9.31 -11.99
CA PRO A 14 1.17 -7.90 -12.31
C PRO A 14 2.28 -7.30 -13.19
N PHE A 15 3.51 -7.76 -13.04
CA PHE A 15 4.68 -7.26 -13.79
C PHE A 15 5.13 -8.20 -14.90
N SER A 16 5.15 -9.52 -14.62
CA SER A 16 5.63 -10.53 -15.55
C SER A 16 4.61 -10.92 -16.63
N ARG A 17 3.32 -10.65 -16.37
CA ARG A 17 2.17 -11.18 -17.13
C ARG A 17 2.13 -12.73 -17.15
N PHE A 18 2.89 -13.38 -16.28
CA PHE A 18 2.88 -14.83 -16.18
C PHE A 18 1.52 -15.30 -15.67
N GLN A 19 0.92 -16.25 -16.40
CA GLN A 19 -0.32 -16.90 -16.00
C GLN A 19 0.00 -18.03 -15.03
N TRP A 20 -0.39 -17.86 -13.77
CA TRP A 20 -0.23 -18.91 -12.77
C TRP A 20 -1.20 -20.06 -13.04
N PRO A 21 -0.72 -21.32 -12.90
CA PRO A 21 -1.59 -22.48 -13.03
C PRO A 21 -2.61 -22.56 -11.87
N GLU A 22 -3.43 -23.63 -11.88
CA GLU A 22 -4.35 -23.92 -10.79
C GLU A 22 -3.61 -24.07 -9.45
N PRO A 23 -4.25 -23.69 -8.32
CA PRO A 23 -3.67 -23.90 -7.00
C PRO A 23 -3.16 -25.32 -6.79
N GLY A 24 -2.06 -25.48 -6.06
CA GLY A 24 -1.41 -26.75 -5.81
C GLY A 24 -0.38 -27.18 -6.86
N VAL A 25 -0.37 -26.56 -8.05
CA VAL A 25 0.59 -26.90 -9.13
C VAL A 25 1.89 -26.13 -8.93
N TRP A 26 3.01 -26.83 -8.88
CA TRP A 26 4.33 -26.23 -8.75
C TRP A 26 4.77 -25.51 -10.02
N VAL A 27 5.27 -24.30 -9.84
CA VAL A 27 5.96 -23.49 -10.85
C VAL A 27 7.44 -23.42 -10.48
N TYR A 28 8.30 -23.72 -11.43
CA TYR A 28 9.75 -23.69 -11.27
C TYR A 28 10.35 -22.55 -12.06
N ALA A 29 11.18 -21.76 -11.40
CA ALA A 29 11.96 -20.71 -12.01
C ALA A 29 13.44 -21.14 -12.12
N SER A 30 14.28 -20.29 -12.70
CA SER A 30 15.72 -20.50 -12.73
C SER A 30 16.30 -20.60 -11.31
N ARG A 31 17.27 -21.48 -11.11
CA ARG A 31 18.02 -21.57 -9.84
C ARG A 31 18.95 -20.38 -9.62
N ASP A 32 19.31 -19.68 -10.69
CA ASP A 32 20.06 -18.43 -10.64
C ASP A 32 19.10 -17.29 -10.32
N LEU A 33 18.85 -17.08 -9.02
CA LEU A 33 17.88 -16.12 -8.53
C LEU A 33 18.43 -14.71 -8.69
N LEU A 34 17.62 -13.83 -9.25
CA LEU A 34 17.94 -12.43 -9.40
C LEU A 34 16.69 -11.57 -9.12
N ALA A 35 16.82 -10.70 -8.14
CA ALA A 35 15.74 -9.80 -7.75
C ALA A 35 15.14 -9.06 -8.95
N CYS A 36 13.81 -9.04 -9.04
CA CYS A 36 13.02 -8.43 -10.10
C CYS A 36 13.21 -9.02 -11.52
N ARG A 37 14.00 -10.09 -11.67
CA ARG A 37 14.27 -10.68 -13.00
C ARG A 37 14.04 -12.18 -13.06
N ARG A 38 14.56 -12.94 -12.10
CA ARG A 38 14.51 -14.41 -12.10
C ARG A 38 14.15 -14.94 -10.73
N GLY A 39 13.16 -15.82 -10.66
CA GLY A 39 12.67 -16.41 -9.43
C GLY A 39 11.18 -16.19 -9.22
N ILE A 40 10.62 -16.94 -8.31
CA ILE A 40 9.28 -16.74 -7.80
C ILE A 40 9.34 -15.65 -6.72
N HIS A 41 8.64 -14.55 -6.93
CA HIS A 41 8.57 -13.46 -5.95
C HIS A 41 7.28 -13.58 -5.13
N ALA A 42 7.43 -13.51 -3.83
CA ALA A 42 6.35 -13.48 -2.86
C ALA A 42 6.63 -12.43 -1.78
N CYS A 43 5.69 -12.14 -0.92
CA CYS A 43 5.84 -11.15 0.15
C CYS A 43 5.42 -11.74 1.50
N ARG A 44 6.01 -11.19 2.57
CA ARG A 44 5.59 -11.41 3.96
C ARG A 44 4.38 -10.53 4.26
N PRO A 45 3.61 -10.75 5.32
CA PRO A 45 2.53 -9.84 5.73
C PRO A 45 2.97 -8.38 5.86
N ILE A 46 4.18 -8.14 6.37
CA ILE A 46 4.74 -6.79 6.51
C ILE A 46 5.03 -6.11 5.16
N ASP A 47 5.17 -6.87 4.09
CA ASP A 47 5.50 -6.36 2.76
C ASP A 47 4.26 -6.11 1.87
N LEU A 48 3.06 -6.50 2.30
CA LEU A 48 1.83 -6.40 1.51
C LEU A 48 1.58 -5.03 0.89
N PRO A 49 1.82 -3.88 1.59
CA PRO A 49 1.56 -2.54 1.03
C PRO A 49 2.35 -2.20 -0.24
N TRP A 50 3.42 -2.93 -0.55
CA TRP A 50 4.23 -2.69 -1.75
C TRP A 50 3.74 -3.43 -3.01
N TRP A 51 2.83 -4.43 -2.84
CA TRP A 51 2.53 -5.39 -3.91
C TRP A 51 1.06 -5.46 -4.30
N LEU A 52 0.21 -4.58 -3.80
CA LEU A 52 -1.25 -4.61 -3.97
C LEU A 52 -1.67 -4.79 -5.43
N ALA A 53 -2.56 -5.76 -5.66
CA ALA A 53 -3.22 -6.01 -6.93
C ALA A 53 -4.63 -6.59 -6.67
N ASP A 54 -5.28 -7.18 -7.68
CA ASP A 54 -6.69 -7.55 -7.63
C ASP A 54 -6.97 -8.74 -6.70
N GLU A 55 -6.06 -9.72 -6.68
CA GLU A 55 -6.20 -10.97 -5.94
C GLU A 55 -5.02 -11.16 -4.99
N LEU A 56 -5.28 -11.67 -3.78
CA LEU A 56 -4.25 -12.06 -2.83
C LEU A 56 -4.31 -13.57 -2.59
N TRP A 57 -3.17 -14.23 -2.74
CA TRP A 57 -3.03 -15.67 -2.62
C TRP A 57 -2.01 -16.04 -1.57
N GLU A 58 -2.25 -17.12 -0.84
CA GLU A 58 -1.19 -17.86 -0.17
C GLU A 58 -0.27 -18.48 -1.23
N ILE A 59 1.01 -18.53 -0.94
CA ILE A 59 1.98 -19.22 -1.78
C ILE A 59 2.94 -20.02 -0.92
N GLU A 60 3.09 -21.30 -1.24
CA GLU A 60 4.13 -22.13 -0.70
C GLU A 60 5.39 -22.01 -1.57
N LEU A 61 6.51 -21.67 -0.93
CA LEU A 61 7.80 -21.56 -1.57
C LEU A 61 8.67 -22.75 -1.21
N ASP A 62 9.34 -23.35 -2.21
CA ASP A 62 10.32 -24.43 -2.05
C ASP A 62 11.74 -23.90 -2.26
N GLY A 63 12.69 -24.56 -1.58
CA GLY A 63 14.09 -24.16 -1.55
C GLY A 63 14.34 -22.97 -0.60
N TYR A 64 15.58 -22.50 -0.63
CA TYR A 64 15.99 -21.40 0.23
C TYR A 64 15.49 -20.09 -0.38
N GLY A 65 14.44 -19.53 0.23
CA GLY A 65 13.96 -18.20 -0.13
C GLY A 65 14.99 -17.14 0.27
N GLN A 66 15.44 -16.34 -0.70
CA GLN A 66 16.31 -15.20 -0.43
C GLN A 66 15.45 -14.01 -0.03
N PRO A 67 15.58 -13.48 1.22
CA PRO A 67 14.91 -12.25 1.58
C PRO A 67 15.55 -11.09 0.80
N ASP A 68 14.69 -10.24 0.28
CA ASP A 68 15.04 -8.94 -0.28
C ASP A 68 14.21 -7.88 0.48
N GLU A 69 14.44 -6.62 0.26
CA GLU A 69 13.90 -5.51 1.07
C GLU A 69 12.40 -5.67 1.38
N HIS A 70 11.57 -5.92 0.36
CA HIS A 70 10.11 -6.04 0.52
C HIS A 70 9.53 -7.31 -0.13
N LYS A 71 10.33 -8.37 -0.26
CA LYS A 71 9.90 -9.62 -0.88
C LYS A 71 10.80 -10.78 -0.50
N ILE A 72 10.35 -11.97 -0.89
CA ILE A 72 11.10 -13.21 -0.84
C ILE A 72 11.22 -13.72 -2.27
N ILE A 73 12.40 -14.22 -2.65
CA ILE A 73 12.65 -14.79 -3.97
C ILE A 73 13.00 -16.26 -3.79
N ALA A 74 12.30 -17.14 -4.48
CA ALA A 74 12.50 -18.59 -4.41
C ALA A 74 12.61 -19.22 -5.80
N PRO A 75 13.29 -20.41 -5.91
CA PRO A 75 13.39 -21.11 -7.20
C PRO A 75 12.11 -21.82 -7.60
N ALA A 76 11.21 -22.11 -6.67
CA ALA A 76 9.92 -22.72 -6.96
C ALA A 76 8.84 -22.23 -6.00
N GLY A 77 7.58 -22.32 -6.45
CA GLY A 77 6.41 -21.98 -5.63
C GLY A 77 5.13 -22.52 -6.23
N ARG A 78 4.13 -22.71 -5.37
CA ARG A 78 2.77 -23.06 -5.78
C ARG A 78 1.75 -22.20 -5.04
N LEU A 79 0.69 -21.77 -5.72
CA LEU A 79 -0.41 -21.07 -5.08
C LEU A 79 -1.18 -22.03 -4.17
N GLY A 80 -1.53 -21.54 -3.01
CA GLY A 80 -2.44 -22.17 -2.06
C GLY A 80 -3.86 -21.63 -2.19
N ALA A 81 -4.47 -21.26 -1.07
CA ALA A 81 -5.79 -20.66 -1.03
C ALA A 81 -5.75 -19.18 -1.45
N GLN A 82 -6.81 -18.72 -2.10
CA GLN A 82 -7.06 -17.29 -2.26
C GLN A 82 -7.56 -16.72 -0.94
N LEU A 83 -7.04 -15.56 -0.54
CA LEU A 83 -7.54 -14.84 0.62
C LEU A 83 -8.82 -14.09 0.26
N GLU A 84 -9.96 -14.70 0.56
CA GLU A 84 -11.29 -14.12 0.27
C GLU A 84 -11.55 -12.78 0.98
N GLY A 85 -10.83 -12.51 2.06
CA GLY A 85 -10.88 -11.21 2.76
C GLY A 85 -10.37 -10.03 1.93
N TRP A 86 -9.52 -10.26 0.94
CA TRP A 86 -9.07 -9.23 0.00
C TRP A 86 -10.08 -9.06 -1.12
N THR A 87 -11.06 -8.23 -0.91
CA THR A 87 -12.14 -7.89 -1.84
C THR A 87 -11.98 -6.47 -2.38
N PRO A 88 -12.68 -6.09 -3.47
CA PRO A 88 -12.74 -4.70 -3.91
C PRO A 88 -13.18 -3.73 -2.81
N ALA A 89 -14.11 -4.14 -1.94
CA ALA A 89 -14.56 -3.35 -0.80
C ALA A 89 -13.45 -3.20 0.26
N CYS A 90 -12.66 -4.24 0.54
CA CYS A 90 -11.51 -4.18 1.42
C CYS A 90 -10.41 -3.27 0.84
N ALA A 91 -10.13 -3.40 -0.46
CA ALA A 91 -9.16 -2.56 -1.17
C ALA A 91 -9.57 -1.08 -1.16
N GLN A 92 -10.86 -0.79 -1.34
CA GLN A 92 -11.41 0.56 -1.24
C GLN A 92 -11.28 1.12 0.18
N ALA A 93 -11.69 0.36 1.19
CA ALA A 93 -11.57 0.78 2.60
C ALA A 93 -10.11 1.06 2.99
N TYR A 94 -9.17 0.29 2.45
CA TYR A 94 -7.74 0.53 2.63
C TYR A 94 -7.28 1.84 1.96
N ALA A 95 -7.72 2.09 0.73
CA ALA A 95 -7.40 3.34 0.02
C ALA A 95 -7.95 4.56 0.77
N ASP A 96 -9.20 4.48 1.26
CA ASP A 96 -9.83 5.54 2.05
C ASP A 96 -9.06 5.80 3.35
N ALA A 97 -8.69 4.75 4.07
CA ALA A 97 -7.90 4.87 5.29
C ALA A 97 -6.53 5.55 5.03
N CYS A 98 -5.85 5.21 3.94
CA CYS A 98 -4.60 5.88 3.52
C CYS A 98 -4.84 7.37 3.19
N ALA A 99 -5.92 7.71 2.49
CA ALA A 99 -6.25 9.10 2.16
C ALA A 99 -6.54 9.94 3.41
N TRP A 100 -7.28 9.40 4.38
CA TRP A 100 -7.51 10.05 5.66
C TRP A 100 -6.21 10.31 6.42
N ARG A 101 -5.27 9.39 6.40
CA ARG A 101 -3.95 9.61 7.01
C ARG A 101 -3.13 10.67 6.30
N ALA A 102 -3.17 10.72 4.97
CA ALA A 102 -2.52 11.80 4.21
C ALA A 102 -3.12 13.16 4.58
N ARG A 103 -4.45 13.26 4.75
CA ARG A 103 -5.14 14.46 5.24
C ARG A 103 -4.64 14.87 6.64
N GLU A 104 -4.53 13.91 7.57
CA GLU A 104 -4.02 14.20 8.92
C GLU A 104 -2.60 14.77 8.90
N ARG A 105 -1.73 14.29 8.02
CA ARG A 105 -0.37 14.84 7.85
C ARG A 105 -0.40 16.28 7.31
N ALA A 106 -1.32 16.61 6.42
CA ALA A 106 -1.50 17.98 5.96
C ALA A 106 -2.04 18.89 7.08
N VAL A 107 -2.97 18.42 7.90
CA VAL A 107 -3.45 19.13 9.10
C VAL A 107 -2.30 19.43 10.05
N GLN A 108 -1.44 18.46 10.33
CA GLN A 108 -0.26 18.65 11.17
C GLN A 108 0.71 19.69 10.56
N ALA A 109 0.95 19.63 9.26
CA ALA A 109 1.80 20.61 8.57
C ALA A 109 1.26 22.03 8.66
N LEU A 110 -0.05 22.23 8.47
CA LEU A 110 -0.73 23.52 8.64
C LEU A 110 -0.61 24.03 10.09
N THR A 111 -0.85 23.14 11.05
CA THR A 111 -0.72 23.46 12.48
C THR A 111 0.71 23.92 12.84
N HIS A 112 1.72 23.19 12.38
CA HIS A 112 3.13 23.53 12.62
C HIS A 112 3.53 24.86 11.98
N ALA A 113 2.93 25.20 10.84
CA ALA A 113 3.14 26.48 10.15
C ALA A 113 2.32 27.64 10.75
N GLY A 114 1.48 27.39 11.76
CA GLY A 114 0.69 28.41 12.45
C GLY A 114 -0.71 28.66 11.85
N TYR A 115 -1.12 27.94 10.82
CA TYR A 115 -2.41 28.07 10.14
C TYR A 115 -3.49 27.24 10.84
N GLN A 116 -3.84 27.62 12.09
CA GLN A 116 -4.75 26.85 12.95
C GLN A 116 -6.18 26.77 12.40
N HIS A 117 -6.67 27.87 11.80
CA HIS A 117 -8.02 27.92 11.23
C HIS A 117 -8.15 26.98 10.04
N GLU A 118 -7.20 26.99 9.13
CA GLU A 118 -7.13 26.16 7.94
C GLU A 118 -6.90 24.68 8.29
N ALA A 119 -6.07 24.42 9.30
CA ALA A 119 -5.91 23.09 9.86
C ALA A 119 -7.24 22.54 10.39
N HIS A 120 -7.98 23.34 11.12
CA HIS A 120 -9.31 22.96 11.62
C HIS A 120 -10.31 22.72 10.49
N GLN A 121 -10.35 23.59 9.47
CA GLN A 121 -11.21 23.41 8.30
C GLN A 121 -10.93 22.08 7.61
N LEU A 122 -9.66 21.77 7.36
CA LEU A 122 -9.27 20.50 6.73
C LEU A 122 -9.56 19.28 7.63
N ALA A 123 -9.34 19.40 8.93
CA ALA A 123 -9.61 18.34 9.89
C ALA A 123 -11.09 17.98 10.01
N THR A 124 -11.99 18.95 9.79
CA THR A 124 -13.44 18.75 9.92
C THR A 124 -14.14 18.37 8.62
N CYS A 125 -13.42 18.18 7.51
CA CYS A 125 -13.99 17.67 6.26
C CYS A 125 -14.65 16.29 6.49
N PRO A 126 -15.95 16.13 6.24
CA PRO A 126 -16.65 14.87 6.53
C PRO A 126 -16.44 13.80 5.46
N THR A 127 -16.07 14.17 4.24
CA THR A 127 -15.85 13.26 3.11
C THR A 127 -14.52 13.51 2.41
N LEU A 128 -14.04 12.54 1.62
CA LEU A 128 -12.84 12.70 0.80
C LEU A 128 -13.05 13.72 -0.34
N ASP A 129 -14.28 13.90 -0.82
CA ASP A 129 -14.62 14.96 -1.78
C ASP A 129 -14.45 16.35 -1.14
N ASP A 130 -14.87 16.51 0.12
CA ASP A 130 -14.65 17.76 0.85
C ASP A 130 -13.16 18.03 1.10
N VAL A 131 -12.38 16.98 1.41
CA VAL A 131 -10.92 17.09 1.52
C VAL A 131 -10.33 17.56 0.19
N LEU A 132 -10.77 17.00 -0.94
CA LEU A 132 -10.28 17.40 -2.27
C LEU A 132 -10.59 18.87 -2.58
N VAL A 133 -11.78 19.33 -2.26
CA VAL A 133 -12.18 20.74 -2.45
C VAL A 133 -11.37 21.68 -1.55
N ALA A 134 -11.27 21.34 -0.25
CA ALA A 134 -10.52 22.13 0.72
C ALA A 134 -9.03 22.24 0.36
N THR A 135 -8.40 21.12 0.00
CA THR A 135 -6.96 21.08 -0.33
C THR A 135 -6.62 21.90 -1.57
N ARG A 136 -7.48 21.95 -2.59
CA ARG A 136 -7.27 22.79 -3.77
C ARG A 136 -7.22 24.27 -3.39
N LYS A 137 -8.18 24.72 -2.59
CA LYS A 137 -8.22 26.11 -2.11
C LYS A 137 -7.00 26.44 -1.27
N LEU A 138 -6.67 25.60 -0.27
CA LEU A 138 -5.55 25.83 0.63
C LEU A 138 -4.18 25.82 -0.09
N ALA A 139 -4.04 25.03 -1.14
CA ALA A 139 -2.81 24.98 -1.94
C ALA A 139 -2.55 26.31 -2.68
N ASP A 140 -3.59 27.03 -3.06
CA ASP A 140 -3.47 28.33 -3.69
C ASP A 140 -3.23 29.44 -2.66
N ASP A 141 -3.90 29.37 -1.51
CA ASP A 141 -3.91 30.42 -0.48
C ASP A 141 -2.63 30.39 0.38
N ILE A 142 -1.99 29.21 0.58
CA ILE A 142 -0.88 29.03 1.54
C ILE A 142 0.33 28.38 0.87
N PRO A 143 1.24 29.15 0.26
CA PRO A 143 2.40 28.61 -0.45
C PRO A 143 3.34 27.72 0.41
N GLU A 144 3.51 28.04 1.69
CA GLU A 144 4.41 27.37 2.62
C GLU A 144 4.02 25.90 2.87
N THR A 145 2.73 25.60 2.89
CA THR A 145 2.21 24.25 3.12
C THR A 145 1.67 23.60 1.84
N ARG A 146 1.77 24.27 0.70
CA ARG A 146 1.22 23.84 -0.60
C ARG A 146 1.50 22.36 -0.89
N ILE A 147 2.74 21.91 -0.74
CA ILE A 147 3.12 20.51 -1.06
C ILE A 147 2.37 19.53 -0.17
N SER A 148 2.33 19.76 1.15
CA SER A 148 1.65 18.85 2.09
C SER A 148 0.15 18.79 1.83
N VAL A 149 -0.47 19.92 1.55
CA VAL A 149 -1.90 20.03 1.23
C VAL A 149 -2.21 19.36 -0.11
N THR A 150 -1.38 19.58 -1.14
CA THR A 150 -1.54 18.92 -2.46
C THR A 150 -1.43 17.40 -2.34
N ILE A 151 -0.47 16.88 -1.56
CA ILE A 151 -0.31 15.44 -1.32
C ILE A 151 -1.59 14.86 -0.69
N ALA A 152 -2.23 15.57 0.25
CA ALA A 152 -3.50 15.11 0.84
C ALA A 152 -4.64 15.08 -0.19
N GLY A 153 -4.73 16.10 -1.04
CA GLY A 153 -5.68 16.14 -2.15
C GLY A 153 -5.46 15.00 -3.15
N ASP A 154 -4.22 14.73 -3.52
CA ASP A 154 -3.87 13.60 -4.39
C ASP A 154 -4.25 12.26 -3.74
N GLY A 155 -4.06 12.12 -2.42
CA GLY A 155 -4.50 10.94 -1.67
C GLY A 155 -6.01 10.73 -1.78
N ALA A 156 -6.80 11.79 -1.59
CA ALA A 156 -8.25 11.75 -1.74
C ALA A 156 -8.67 11.35 -3.16
N VAL A 157 -8.05 11.94 -4.20
CA VAL A 157 -8.30 11.54 -5.61
C VAL A 157 -8.03 10.06 -5.83
N ARG A 158 -6.92 9.53 -5.30
CA ARG A 158 -6.57 8.11 -5.52
C ARG A 158 -7.50 7.15 -4.81
N ALA A 159 -7.97 7.50 -3.63
CA ALA A 159 -9.01 6.73 -2.95
C ALA A 159 -10.33 6.78 -3.73
N LEU A 160 -10.82 7.96 -4.08
CA LEU A 160 -12.06 8.14 -4.85
C LEU A 160 -12.04 7.47 -6.24
N THR A 161 -10.87 7.29 -6.83
CA THR A 161 -10.69 6.61 -8.12
C THR A 161 -10.34 5.12 -8.01
N GLY A 162 -10.37 4.55 -6.80
CA GLY A 162 -10.12 3.13 -6.57
C GLY A 162 -8.68 2.71 -6.90
N ALA A 163 -7.69 3.48 -6.46
CA ALA A 163 -6.26 3.22 -6.68
C ALA A 163 -5.48 2.95 -5.38
N PRO A 164 -5.75 1.83 -4.66
CA PRO A 164 -5.17 1.52 -3.35
C PRO A 164 -3.64 1.59 -3.30
N PRO A 165 -2.88 1.04 -4.28
CA PRO A 165 -1.42 1.10 -4.23
C PRO A 165 -0.89 2.54 -4.24
N THR A 166 -1.54 3.41 -5.03
CA THR A 166 -1.14 4.81 -5.14
C THR A 166 -1.56 5.61 -3.92
N ALA A 167 -2.75 5.36 -3.35
CA ALA A 167 -3.18 6.00 -2.10
C ALA A 167 -2.23 5.67 -0.95
N ALA A 168 -1.82 4.40 -0.82
CA ALA A 168 -0.84 3.96 0.18
C ALA A 168 0.54 4.63 0.00
N TYR A 169 1.02 4.71 -1.24
CA TYR A 169 2.26 5.40 -1.57
C TYR A 169 2.21 6.87 -1.16
N ILE A 170 1.13 7.56 -1.50
CA ILE A 170 0.91 8.98 -1.18
C ILE A 170 0.89 9.21 0.33
N ALA A 171 0.18 8.37 1.10
CA ALA A 171 0.14 8.48 2.57
C ALA A 171 1.54 8.33 3.20
N ALA A 172 2.35 7.38 2.71
CA ALA A 172 3.71 7.19 3.18
C ALA A 172 4.61 8.41 2.86
N HIS A 173 4.44 9.01 1.68
CA HIS A 173 5.17 10.24 1.32
C HIS A 173 4.68 11.47 2.08
N ALA A 174 3.39 11.56 2.43
CA ALA A 174 2.88 12.60 3.33
C ALA A 174 3.58 12.53 4.70
N ALA A 175 3.69 11.32 5.27
CA ALA A 175 4.40 11.09 6.52
C ALA A 175 5.92 11.40 6.40
N MET A 176 6.54 11.00 5.27
CA MET A 176 7.95 11.32 5.02
C MET A 176 8.22 12.84 4.97
N ARG A 177 7.29 13.61 4.40
CA ARG A 177 7.43 15.08 4.33
C ARG A 177 7.42 15.73 5.71
N LEU A 178 6.68 15.17 6.65
CA LEU A 178 6.55 15.72 8.00
C LEU A 178 7.68 15.23 8.93
N ASP A 179 7.95 13.92 8.93
CA ASP A 179 8.80 13.25 9.92
C ASP A 179 10.01 12.53 9.29
N GLY A 180 10.33 12.80 8.02
CA GLY A 180 11.46 12.19 7.32
C GLY A 180 11.30 10.67 7.13
N ALA A 181 12.42 9.96 7.06
CA ALA A 181 12.46 8.51 6.86
C ALA A 181 11.73 7.73 7.97
N ALA A 182 11.76 8.22 9.20
CA ALA A 182 11.06 7.62 10.33
C ALA A 182 9.53 7.67 10.13
N GLY A 183 9.01 8.80 9.65
CA GLY A 183 7.59 8.95 9.31
C GLY A 183 7.17 8.00 8.20
N TYR A 184 7.99 7.87 7.15
CA TYR A 184 7.75 6.92 6.08
C TYR A 184 7.66 5.48 6.60
N ALA A 185 8.65 5.06 7.39
CA ALA A 185 8.69 3.71 7.95
C ALA A 185 7.50 3.43 8.88
N ALA A 186 7.15 4.38 9.76
CA ALA A 186 6.01 4.27 10.66
C ALA A 186 4.68 4.15 9.89
N GLU A 187 4.52 4.92 8.80
CA GLU A 187 3.32 4.84 7.96
C GLU A 187 3.23 3.50 7.25
N ARG A 188 4.34 2.99 6.69
CA ARG A 188 4.36 1.66 6.05
C ARG A 188 4.08 0.54 7.05
N ALA A 189 4.62 0.62 8.26
CA ALA A 189 4.30 -0.33 9.33
C ALA A 189 2.80 -0.31 9.68
N TRP A 190 2.19 0.87 9.82
CA TRP A 190 0.76 1.00 10.03
C TRP A 190 -0.06 0.35 8.90
N GLN A 191 0.31 0.61 7.65
CA GLN A 191 -0.34 0.05 6.47
C GLN A 191 -0.28 -1.48 6.47
N SER A 192 0.86 -2.05 6.84
CA SER A 192 1.03 -3.51 6.97
C SER A 192 0.15 -4.10 8.07
N HIS A 193 0.09 -3.45 9.23
CA HIS A 193 -0.75 -3.89 10.34
C HIS A 193 -2.24 -3.80 9.99
N TRP A 194 -2.67 -2.71 9.34
CA TRP A 194 -4.05 -2.55 8.90
C TRP A 194 -4.49 -3.69 7.97
N LEU A 195 -3.66 -4.02 6.98
CA LEU A 195 -3.93 -5.13 6.06
C LEU A 195 -3.94 -6.47 6.79
N ALA A 196 -2.94 -6.73 7.64
CA ALA A 196 -2.83 -7.98 8.36
C ALA A 196 -4.04 -8.21 9.29
N GLU A 197 -4.43 -7.20 10.06
CA GLU A 197 -5.61 -7.26 10.94
C GLU A 197 -6.88 -7.56 10.13
N ARG A 198 -7.09 -6.82 9.02
CA ARG A 198 -8.27 -6.97 8.17
C ARG A 198 -8.36 -8.33 7.49
N LEU A 199 -7.21 -8.94 7.21
CA LEU A 199 -7.07 -10.23 6.53
C LEU A 199 -6.86 -11.41 7.50
N GLY A 200 -6.84 -11.17 8.81
CA GLY A 200 -6.59 -12.20 9.82
C GLY A 200 -5.17 -12.78 9.78
N LEU A 201 -4.19 -12.00 9.29
CA LEU A 201 -2.80 -12.43 9.18
C LEU A 201 -1.98 -12.01 10.40
N ARG A 202 -0.91 -12.76 10.70
CA ARG A 202 0.06 -12.37 11.73
C ARG A 202 1.22 -11.61 11.09
N VAL A 203 1.59 -10.49 11.68
CA VAL A 203 2.83 -9.76 11.36
C VAL A 203 3.86 -10.17 12.40
N ASP A 204 4.75 -11.09 12.04
CA ASP A 204 5.90 -11.42 12.86
C ASP A 204 6.95 -10.30 12.68
N HIS A 205 7.50 -9.83 13.80
CA HIS A 205 8.49 -8.75 13.85
C HIS A 205 9.91 -9.28 13.65
#